data_6d48354dd1e6c3c0f60c3a00a3bbc80f
#
_entry.id   6d48354dd1e6c3c0f60c3a00a3bbc80f
#
_cell.length_a   1.000
_cell.length_b   1.000
_cell.length_c   1.000
_cell.angle_alpha   90.00
_cell.angle_beta   90.00
_cell.angle_gamma   90.00
#
_symmetry.space_group_name_H-M   'P 1'
#
loop_
_entity.id
_entity.type
_entity.pdbx_description
1 polymer ?
#
loop_
_entity_poly.entity_id
_entity_poly.type
_entity_poly.pdbx_seq_one_letter_code
_entity_poly.pdbx_strand_id
1 'polypeptide(L)' 'MPEHKYSVGQAVEFFPERGVEHTAKGRFKIVRLFLGEGNAPRYRIKHEVDGHERMVGESELDPR' A
#
# COMPACT_ATOMS: atom_id res chain seq x y z
N MET A 1 -16.14 -13.10 1.59
CA MET A 1 -15.82 -11.76 1.15
C MET A 1 -14.37 -11.47 1.40
N PRO A 2 -13.71 -10.92 0.42
CA PRO A 2 -12.33 -10.57 0.65
C PRO A 2 -12.26 -9.41 1.62
N GLU A 3 -11.30 -9.47 2.49
CA GLU A 3 -11.10 -8.41 3.42
C GLU A 3 -10.27 -7.31 2.86
N HIS A 4 -9.54 -7.60 1.81
CA HIS A 4 -8.65 -6.62 1.21
C HIS A 4 -9.30 -6.05 -0.05
N LYS A 5 -9.20 -4.74 -0.19
CA LYS A 5 -9.72 -4.06 -1.34
C LYS A 5 -8.82 -4.23 -2.55
N TYR A 6 -7.54 -4.43 -2.33
CA TYR A 6 -6.58 -4.56 -3.41
C TYR A 6 -5.99 -5.95 -3.44
N SER A 7 -5.37 -6.31 -4.55
CA SER A 7 -4.82 -7.65 -4.75
C SER A 7 -3.33 -7.59 -5.01
N VAL A 8 -2.67 -8.68 -4.77
CA VAL A 8 -1.25 -8.80 -5.08
C VAL A 8 -1.06 -8.56 -6.57
N GLY A 9 -0.08 -7.75 -6.90
CA GLY A 9 0.19 -7.40 -8.29
C GLY A 9 -0.52 -6.16 -8.77
N GLN A 10 -1.42 -5.63 -7.99
CA GLN A 10 -2.16 -4.46 -8.40
C GLN A 10 -1.32 -3.20 -8.21
N ALA A 11 -1.41 -2.29 -9.14
CA ALA A 11 -0.72 -1.01 -9.03
C ALA A 11 -1.58 -0.05 -8.21
N VAL A 12 -0.94 0.65 -7.31
CA VAL A 12 -1.64 1.58 -6.43
C VAL A 12 -0.78 2.81 -6.25
N GLU A 13 -1.38 3.86 -5.73
CA GLU A 13 -0.66 5.04 -5.31
C GLU A 13 -0.71 5.13 -3.80
N PHE A 14 0.38 5.59 -3.23
CA PHE A 14 0.51 5.68 -1.79
C PHE A 14 0.46 7.15 -1.39
N PHE A 15 -0.44 7.45 -0.46
CA PHE A 15 -0.59 8.80 0.06
C PHE A 15 -0.46 8.75 1.57
N PRO A 16 0.72 9.05 2.10
CA PRO A 16 0.88 9.01 3.53
C PRO A 16 -0.03 10.01 4.20
N GLU A 17 -0.57 9.61 5.31
CA GLU A 17 -1.50 10.45 5.96
C GLU A 17 -0.88 11.61 6.63
N ARG A 18 0.33 11.50 7.09
CA ARG A 18 0.93 12.58 7.75
C ARG A 18 1.78 13.30 6.84
N GLY A 19 2.00 14.39 6.89
CA GLY A 19 2.64 15.21 5.99
C GLY A 19 4.02 14.87 5.54
N VAL A 20 4.24 13.68 5.26
CA VAL A 20 5.49 13.30 4.67
C VAL A 20 5.35 13.53 3.23
N GLU A 21 5.70 14.65 2.78
CA GLU A 21 5.29 15.04 1.54
C GLU A 21 5.98 14.41 0.42
N HIS A 22 7.21 14.37 0.37
CA HIS A 22 7.78 14.03 -0.91
C HIS A 22 8.44 12.70 -0.94
N THR A 23 8.46 12.02 0.14
CA THR A 23 9.30 10.87 0.12
C THR A 23 8.67 9.67 -0.42
N ALA A 24 7.49 9.35 -0.09
CA ALA A 24 6.96 8.06 -0.42
C ALA A 24 5.87 8.11 -1.44
N LYS A 25 5.68 9.26 -2.04
CA LYS A 25 4.66 9.35 -3.03
C LYS A 25 5.07 8.63 -4.28
N GLY A 26 4.13 8.13 -5.02
CA GLY A 26 4.43 7.57 -6.30
C GLY A 26 3.72 6.27 -6.51
N ARG A 27 4.15 5.56 -7.51
CA ARG A 27 3.53 4.34 -7.92
C ARG A 27 4.13 3.16 -7.22
N PHE A 28 3.28 2.35 -6.66
CA PHE A 28 3.70 1.15 -5.97
C PHE A 28 2.90 -0.02 -6.49
N LYS A 29 3.40 -1.20 -6.21
CA LYS A 29 2.71 -2.43 -6.54
C LYS A 29 2.51 -3.22 -5.27
N ILE A 30 1.34 -3.82 -5.12
CA ILE A 30 1.06 -4.66 -3.96
C ILE A 30 1.83 -5.95 -4.10
N VAL A 31 2.67 -6.27 -3.12
CA VAL A 31 3.42 -7.51 -3.17
C VAL A 31 2.93 -8.51 -2.14
N ARG A 32 2.21 -8.09 -1.13
CA ARG A 32 1.73 -9.01 -0.12
C ARG A 32 0.54 -8.44 0.62
N LEU A 33 -0.34 -9.32 1.07
CA LEU A 33 -1.49 -8.91 1.84
C LEU A 33 -1.33 -9.36 3.27
N PHE A 34 -1.72 -8.52 4.21
CA PHE A 34 -1.65 -8.84 5.64
C PHE A 34 -2.93 -8.40 6.32
N LEU A 35 -3.17 -8.97 7.51
CA LEU A 35 -4.21 -8.47 8.38
C LEU A 35 -3.54 -7.93 9.62
N GLY A 36 -3.88 -6.71 9.96
CA GLY A 36 -3.38 -6.12 11.17
C GLY A 36 -4.32 -6.35 12.33
N GLU A 37 -4.19 -5.52 13.34
CA GLU A 37 -5.03 -5.64 14.50
C GLU A 37 -6.48 -5.47 14.14
N GLY A 38 -7.34 -6.27 14.73
CA GLY A 38 -8.75 -6.18 14.44
C GLY A 38 -9.08 -6.52 13.01
N ASN A 39 -8.23 -7.30 12.37
CA ASN A 39 -8.41 -7.70 10.97
C ASN A 39 -8.39 -6.54 10.02
N ALA A 40 -7.71 -5.47 10.38
CA ALA A 40 -7.58 -4.33 9.48
C ALA A 40 -6.70 -4.72 8.29
N PRO A 41 -7.12 -4.44 7.08
CA PRO A 41 -6.33 -4.84 5.92
C PRO A 41 -5.07 -4.01 5.82
N ARG A 42 -3.95 -4.68 5.64
CA ARG A 42 -2.67 -4.04 5.47
C ARG A 42 -1.96 -4.66 4.29
N TYR A 43 -1.02 -3.92 3.75
CA TYR A 43 -0.36 -4.32 2.52
C TYR A 43 1.12 -4.07 2.60
N ARG A 44 1.87 -4.93 1.94
CA ARG A 44 3.26 -4.63 1.67
C ARG A 44 3.33 -4.18 0.23
N ILE A 45 3.88 -3.01 0.02
CA ILE A 45 3.95 -2.43 -1.31
C ILE A 45 5.40 -2.19 -1.68
N LYS A 46 5.66 -2.18 -2.97
CA LYS A 46 7.00 -2.01 -3.48
C LYS A 46 6.99 -0.88 -4.49
N HIS A 47 7.92 0.05 -4.32
CA HIS A 47 8.02 1.18 -5.22
C HIS A 47 8.50 0.71 -6.58
N GLU A 48 7.90 1.18 -7.63
CA GLU A 48 8.18 0.65 -8.96
C GLU A 48 9.52 1.11 -9.48
N VAL A 49 10.01 2.23 -9.01
CA VAL A 49 11.25 2.75 -9.55
C VAL A 49 12.44 2.22 -8.77
N ASP A 50 12.44 2.37 -7.45
CA ASP A 50 13.64 2.02 -6.71
C ASP A 50 13.50 0.75 -5.89
N GLY A 51 12.38 0.07 -5.96
CA GLY A 51 12.25 -1.21 -5.30
C GLY A 51 12.08 -1.16 -3.81
N HIS A 52 11.87 -0.01 -3.25
CA HIS A 52 11.65 0.15 -1.83
C HIS A 52 10.35 -0.51 -1.40
N GLU A 53 10.36 -1.22 -0.31
CA GLU A 53 9.13 -1.84 0.17
C GLU A 53 8.73 -1.21 1.48
N ARG A 54 7.43 -1.13 1.72
CA ARG A 54 6.93 -0.65 3.00
C ARG A 54 5.57 -1.25 3.29
N MET A 55 5.23 -1.26 4.56
CA MET A 55 3.97 -1.79 5.02
C MET A 55 3.04 -0.64 5.28
N VAL A 56 1.84 -0.70 4.73
CA VAL A 56 0.89 0.41 4.83
C VAL A 56 -0.49 -0.13 5.11
N GLY A 57 -1.37 0.75 5.56
CA GLY A 57 -2.77 0.42 5.72
C GLY A 57 -3.53 0.73 4.47
N GLU A 58 -4.70 0.16 4.36
CA GLU A 58 -5.50 0.31 3.16
C GLU A 58 -5.91 1.76 2.93
N SER A 59 -6.13 2.50 4.00
CA SER A 59 -6.58 3.86 3.85
C SER A 59 -5.52 4.77 3.24
N GLU A 60 -4.28 4.33 3.20
CA GLU A 60 -3.22 5.15 2.63
C GLU A 60 -3.01 4.90 1.15
N LEU A 61 -3.81 4.05 0.55
CA LEU A 61 -3.65 3.67 -0.85
C LEU A 61 -4.83 4.09 -1.68
N ASP A 62 -4.55 4.34 -2.94
CA ASP A 62 -5.59 4.57 -3.93
C ASP A 62 -5.34 3.68 -5.11
N PRO A 63 -6.38 3.21 -5.77
CA PRO A 63 -6.18 2.38 -6.96
C PRO A 63 -5.67 3.22 -8.12
N ARG A 64 -4.91 2.57 -8.98
CA ARG A 64 -4.40 3.27 -10.16
C ARG A 64 -5.26 3.01 -11.36
#